data_7136c4e04093e30bf0937c5e9916ca64
#
_entry.id   7136c4e04093e30bf0937c5e9916ca64
#
_cell.length_a   1.000
_cell.length_b   1.000
_cell.length_c   1.000
_cell.angle_alpha   90.00
_cell.angle_beta   90.00
_cell.angle_gamma   90.00
#
_symmetry.space_group_name_H-M   'P 1'
#
loop_
_entity.id
_entity.type
_entity.pdbx_description
1 polymer ?
#
loop_
_entity_poly.entity_id
_entity_poly.type
_entity_poly.pdbx_seq_one_letter_code
_entity_poly.pdbx_strand_id
1 'polypeptide(L)'
;YWYQYDFDVSSAKRFLEQNGFPTLLYSIPGNHDNDGATPAGAGVDRRAEHLYRRTFGPTYYAMNIGDVHWIMMDNIIYKNTPGKGKKNVGVVGARDYDKGFTPEQLAWLRRDLATVDASKTVCLCTHCPVFFDRDRRTLLTDRSQVDSLDALFSRFERVHIFSGHAHRTLYTQDADYPRFDQYVLPATSGDMWVANNDFQA
;
A
#
# COMPACT_ATOMS: atom_id res chain seq x y z
N TYR A 1 2.39 10.14 15.97
CA TYR A 1 2.80 9.71 17.30
C TYR A 1 1.96 8.51 17.71
N TRP A 2 2.58 7.46 18.25
CA TRP A 2 1.95 6.17 18.52
C TRP A 2 0.73 6.26 19.47
N TYR A 3 0.76 7.14 20.49
CA TYR A 3 -0.33 7.34 21.44
C TYR A 3 -1.56 8.06 20.84
N GLN A 4 -1.41 8.62 19.66
CA GLN A 4 -2.50 9.22 18.90
C GLN A 4 -3.02 8.29 17.82
N TYR A 5 -2.38 7.13 17.62
CA TYR A 5 -2.70 6.21 16.53
C TYR A 5 -4.18 5.80 16.51
N ASP A 6 -4.72 5.41 17.67
CA ASP A 6 -6.14 5.06 17.79
C ASP A 6 -7.05 6.25 17.46
N PHE A 7 -6.65 7.43 17.90
CA PHE A 7 -7.38 8.66 17.61
C PHE A 7 -7.29 9.03 16.13
N ASP A 8 -6.11 8.99 15.54
CA ASP A 8 -5.91 9.40 14.14
C ASP A 8 -6.65 8.48 13.17
N VAL A 9 -6.51 7.16 13.33
CA VAL A 9 -7.16 6.17 12.46
C VAL A 9 -8.69 6.24 12.59
N SER A 10 -9.22 6.30 13.81
CA SER A 10 -10.68 6.38 14.02
C SER A 10 -11.25 7.74 13.65
N SER A 11 -10.47 8.81 13.79
CA SER A 11 -10.91 10.18 13.44
C SER A 11 -11.06 10.38 11.95
N ALA A 12 -10.20 9.79 11.13
CA ALA A 12 -10.32 9.87 9.67
C ALA A 12 -11.68 9.33 9.21
N LYS A 13 -12.06 8.14 9.67
CA LYS A 13 -13.37 7.55 9.36
C LYS A 13 -14.52 8.42 9.87
N ARG A 14 -14.46 8.83 11.13
CA ARG A 14 -15.49 9.69 11.75
C ARG A 14 -15.66 11.01 11.02
N PHE A 15 -14.55 11.63 10.60
CA PHE A 15 -14.59 12.87 9.83
C PHE A 15 -15.36 12.70 8.51
N LEU A 16 -15.10 11.63 7.78
CA LEU A 16 -15.80 11.33 6.53
C LEU A 16 -17.29 11.09 6.76
N GLU A 17 -17.64 10.31 7.78
CA GLU A 17 -19.03 10.02 8.15
C GLU A 17 -19.80 11.30 8.58
N GLN A 18 -19.19 12.13 9.44
CA GLN A 18 -19.83 13.34 9.95
C GLN A 18 -20.00 14.43 8.90
N ASN A 19 -19.12 14.49 7.91
CA ASN A 19 -19.21 15.48 6.83
C ASN A 19 -19.99 14.97 5.61
N GLY A 20 -20.66 13.84 5.73
CA GLY A 20 -21.51 13.30 4.66
C GLY A 20 -20.72 13.03 3.38
N PHE A 21 -19.54 12.39 3.50
CA PHE A 21 -18.72 12.07 2.35
C PHE A 21 -19.54 11.21 1.36
N PRO A 22 -19.83 11.71 0.15
CA PRO A 22 -20.89 11.15 -0.69
C PRO A 22 -20.49 9.88 -1.45
N THR A 23 -19.27 9.41 -1.25
CA THR A 23 -18.67 8.34 -2.06
C THR A 23 -18.17 7.22 -1.16
N LEU A 24 -18.27 5.99 -1.63
CA LEU A 24 -17.64 4.85 -0.95
C LEU A 24 -16.13 5.04 -0.93
N LEU A 25 -15.54 4.85 0.24
CA LEU A 25 -14.09 4.91 0.44
C LEU A 25 -13.52 3.49 0.42
N TYR A 26 -12.62 3.24 -0.51
CA TYR A 26 -11.83 2.02 -0.59
C TYR A 26 -10.40 2.36 -0.21
N SER A 27 -9.90 1.81 0.90
CA SER A 27 -8.59 2.14 1.45
C SER A 27 -7.66 0.95 1.48
N ILE A 28 -6.36 1.23 1.45
CA ILE A 28 -5.28 0.29 1.74
C ILE A 28 -4.41 0.89 2.84
N PRO A 29 -3.79 0.07 3.71
CA PRO A 29 -2.88 0.59 4.72
C PRO A 29 -1.58 1.08 4.09
N GLY A 30 -1.02 2.12 4.69
CA GLY A 30 0.34 2.58 4.43
C GLY A 30 1.27 2.29 5.62
N ASN A 31 2.53 2.67 5.47
CA ASN A 31 3.53 2.42 6.50
C ASN A 31 3.29 3.17 7.83
N HIS A 32 2.42 4.16 7.85
CA HIS A 32 2.00 4.89 9.05
C HIS A 32 0.73 4.32 9.71
N ASP A 33 0.07 3.37 9.09
CA ASP A 33 -1.17 2.74 9.58
C ASP A 33 -0.91 1.51 10.46
N ASN A 34 0.34 1.26 10.81
CA ASN A 34 0.78 0.19 11.71
C ASN A 34 1.03 0.72 13.12
N ASP A 35 0.53 0.01 14.13
CA ASP A 35 0.75 0.37 15.53
C ASP A 35 2.23 0.19 15.92
N GLY A 36 2.93 1.32 16.12
CA GLY A 36 4.33 1.36 16.52
C GLY A 36 4.60 0.81 17.92
N ALA A 37 3.58 0.60 18.74
CA ALA A 37 3.70 -0.01 20.07
C ALA A 37 3.67 -1.54 20.02
N THR A 38 3.32 -2.14 18.89
CA THR A 38 3.26 -3.60 18.73
C THR A 38 4.68 -4.20 18.80
N PRO A 39 4.97 -5.10 19.76
CA PRO A 39 6.28 -5.72 19.86
C PRO A 39 6.58 -6.63 18.67
N ALA A 40 7.85 -6.67 18.25
CA ALA A 40 8.35 -7.60 17.24
C ALA A 40 8.06 -9.07 17.62
N GLY A 41 8.14 -9.96 16.62
CA GLY A 41 7.93 -11.39 16.82
C GLY A 41 6.89 -11.97 15.86
N ALA A 42 6.57 -13.23 16.03
CA ALA A 42 5.66 -13.93 15.14
C ALA A 42 4.32 -13.21 14.98
N GLY A 43 3.91 -12.97 13.72
CA GLY A 43 2.66 -12.28 13.39
C GLY A 43 2.61 -10.81 13.80
N VAL A 44 3.75 -10.15 13.97
CA VAL A 44 3.81 -8.72 14.30
C VAL A 44 3.05 -7.86 13.29
N ASP A 45 3.21 -8.12 12.03
CA ASP A 45 2.56 -7.46 10.92
C ASP A 45 1.04 -7.41 11.13
N ARG A 46 0.40 -8.56 11.20
CA ARG A 46 -1.04 -8.66 11.44
C ARG A 46 -1.50 -8.03 12.76
N ARG A 47 -0.67 -8.09 13.82
CA ARG A 47 -1.02 -7.46 15.11
C ARG A 47 -0.95 -5.94 15.02
N ALA A 48 0.04 -5.40 14.29
CA ALA A 48 0.20 -3.96 14.12
C ALA A 48 -0.93 -3.33 13.30
N GLU A 49 -1.57 -4.10 12.42
CA GLU A 49 -2.70 -3.66 11.60
C GLU A 49 -4.06 -3.73 12.32
N HIS A 50 -4.12 -4.20 13.55
CA HIS A 50 -5.41 -4.57 14.18
C HIS A 50 -6.43 -3.43 14.22
N LEU A 51 -6.00 -2.20 14.47
CA LEU A 51 -6.89 -1.05 14.50
C LEU A 51 -7.36 -0.66 13.10
N TYR A 52 -6.44 -0.65 12.12
CA TYR A 52 -6.80 -0.42 10.72
C TYR A 52 -7.89 -1.41 10.29
N ARG A 53 -7.70 -2.70 10.55
CA ARG A 53 -8.66 -3.75 10.19
C ARG A 53 -10.04 -3.57 10.86
N ARG A 54 -10.07 -3.08 12.08
CA ARG A 54 -11.33 -2.79 12.80
C ARG A 54 -12.04 -1.55 12.25
N THR A 55 -11.29 -0.60 11.72
CA THR A 55 -11.81 0.70 11.29
C THR A 55 -12.21 0.68 9.82
N PHE A 56 -11.35 0.16 8.95
CA PHE A 56 -11.51 0.21 7.50
C PHE A 56 -11.78 -1.15 6.85
N GLY A 57 -11.57 -2.25 7.56
CA GLY A 57 -11.78 -3.59 7.04
C GLY A 57 -10.49 -4.30 6.62
N PRO A 58 -10.54 -5.20 5.64
CA PRO A 58 -9.39 -5.98 5.22
C PRO A 58 -8.28 -5.11 4.65
N THR A 59 -7.02 -5.55 4.82
CA THR A 59 -5.84 -4.85 4.28
C THR A 59 -5.56 -5.21 2.82
N TYR A 60 -6.18 -6.25 2.30
CA TYR A 60 -6.19 -6.58 0.88
C TYR A 60 -7.53 -7.19 0.47
N TYR A 61 -8.01 -6.81 -0.71
CA TYR A 61 -9.30 -7.24 -1.27
C TYR A 61 -9.38 -6.85 -2.75
N ALA A 62 -10.40 -7.36 -3.45
CA ALA A 62 -10.68 -6.97 -4.82
C ALA A 62 -12.17 -6.69 -5.02
N MET A 63 -12.48 -5.94 -6.08
CA MET A 63 -13.84 -5.61 -6.47
C MET A 63 -13.92 -5.30 -7.96
N ASN A 64 -15.10 -5.50 -8.52
CA ASN A 64 -15.40 -5.05 -9.88
C ASN A 64 -16.23 -3.77 -9.83
N ILE A 65 -15.81 -2.76 -10.57
CA ILE A 65 -16.58 -1.55 -10.81
C ILE A 65 -16.69 -1.38 -12.33
N GLY A 66 -17.83 -1.71 -12.89
CA GLY A 66 -18.00 -1.81 -14.32
C GLY A 66 -17.07 -2.86 -14.94
N ASP A 67 -16.33 -2.47 -15.97
CA ASP A 67 -15.38 -3.33 -16.67
C ASP A 67 -13.97 -3.32 -16.07
N VAL A 68 -13.79 -2.67 -14.93
CA VAL A 68 -12.51 -2.57 -14.24
C VAL A 68 -12.50 -3.51 -13.03
N HIS A 69 -11.46 -4.34 -12.95
CA HIS A 69 -11.15 -5.14 -11.78
C HIS A 69 -10.11 -4.42 -10.93
N TRP A 70 -10.53 -3.95 -9.76
CA TRP A 70 -9.69 -3.25 -8.79
C TRP A 70 -9.16 -4.23 -7.76
N ILE A 71 -7.87 -4.22 -7.56
CA ILE A 71 -7.16 -5.05 -6.58
C ILE A 71 -6.47 -4.12 -5.60
N MET A 72 -6.87 -4.19 -4.35
CA MET A 72 -6.32 -3.40 -3.25
C MET A 72 -5.39 -4.31 -2.47
N MET A 73 -4.08 -3.99 -2.40
CA MET A 73 -3.10 -4.85 -1.71
C MET A 73 -2.22 -4.04 -0.78
N ASP A 74 -2.15 -4.53 0.45
CA ASP A 74 -1.15 -4.11 1.40
C ASP A 74 0.23 -4.60 0.96
N ASN A 75 1.18 -3.68 0.85
CA ASN A 75 2.57 -4.03 0.56
C ASN A 75 3.55 -3.50 1.61
N ILE A 76 3.08 -3.41 2.85
CA ILE A 76 3.86 -3.12 4.05
C ILE A 76 3.94 -4.37 4.90
N ILE A 77 5.11 -4.95 5.08
CA ILE A 77 5.35 -6.08 5.98
C ILE A 77 6.05 -5.54 7.23
N TYR A 78 5.27 -5.25 8.26
CA TYR A 78 5.76 -4.59 9.47
C TYR A 78 6.60 -5.52 10.35
N LYS A 79 7.75 -5.05 10.85
CA LYS A 79 8.72 -5.87 11.63
C LYS A 79 8.95 -5.35 13.04
N ASN A 80 9.02 -4.06 13.21
CA ASN A 80 9.31 -3.38 14.47
C ASN A 80 10.52 -3.99 15.21
N THR A 81 11.66 -4.10 14.53
CA THR A 81 12.86 -4.80 15.02
C THR A 81 13.36 -4.22 16.36
N PRO A 82 13.59 -5.04 17.39
CA PRO A 82 14.05 -4.58 18.69
C PRO A 82 15.42 -3.90 18.62
N GLY A 83 15.64 -2.90 19.48
CA GLY A 83 16.95 -2.27 19.70
C GLY A 83 17.43 -1.33 18.58
N LYS A 84 16.69 -1.18 17.47
CA LYS A 84 17.03 -0.27 16.37
C LYS A 84 16.23 1.02 16.38
N GLY A 85 15.28 1.17 17.29
CA GLY A 85 14.35 2.30 17.30
C GLY A 85 15.02 3.63 17.59
N LYS A 86 14.50 4.69 16.99
CA LYS A 86 14.72 6.05 17.48
C LYS A 86 14.14 6.11 18.90
N LYS A 87 14.83 6.78 19.81
CA LYS A 87 14.39 6.98 21.21
C LYS A 87 13.15 7.92 21.26
N ASN A 88 12.06 7.51 20.67
CA ASN A 88 10.78 8.19 20.79
C ASN A 88 10.01 7.53 21.92
N VAL A 89 9.53 8.33 22.85
CA VAL A 89 8.68 7.85 23.96
C VAL A 89 7.50 7.08 23.36
N GLY A 90 7.34 5.83 23.81
CA GLY A 90 6.24 4.96 23.40
C GLY A 90 6.45 4.12 22.13
N VAL A 91 7.61 4.19 21.50
CA VAL A 91 7.95 3.30 20.39
C VAL A 91 8.72 2.09 20.91
N VAL A 92 8.20 0.89 20.67
CA VAL A 92 8.78 -0.37 21.20
C VAL A 92 9.94 -0.88 20.37
N GLY A 93 10.07 -0.46 19.12
CA GLY A 93 11.11 -0.91 18.21
C GLY A 93 11.48 0.13 17.15
N ALA A 94 12.03 -0.33 16.04
CA ALA A 94 12.53 0.51 14.98
C ALA A 94 11.43 1.12 14.10
N ARG A 95 10.19 0.62 14.17
CA ARG A 95 9.11 0.90 13.21
C ARG A 95 9.53 0.61 11.78
N ASP A 96 10.40 -0.37 11.61
CA ASP A 96 10.84 -0.82 10.30
C ASP A 96 9.87 -1.83 9.70
N TYR A 97 9.89 -1.90 8.38
CA TYR A 97 9.07 -2.78 7.57
C TYR A 97 9.80 -3.15 6.29
N ASP A 98 9.44 -4.27 5.71
CA ASP A 98 9.76 -4.59 4.33
C ASP A 98 8.62 -4.11 3.42
N LYS A 99 8.95 -3.73 2.21
CA LYS A 99 7.99 -3.39 1.17
C LYS A 99 7.83 -4.59 0.26
N GLY A 100 6.64 -5.17 0.25
CA GLY A 100 6.38 -6.39 -0.49
C GLY A 100 5.08 -7.05 -0.07
N PHE A 101 4.84 -8.23 -0.59
CA PHE A 101 3.63 -9.01 -0.34
C PHE A 101 3.97 -10.28 0.42
N THR A 102 3.10 -10.68 1.34
CA THR A 102 3.25 -11.96 2.01
C THR A 102 2.93 -13.12 1.07
N PRO A 103 3.42 -14.34 1.34
CA PRO A 103 3.05 -15.52 0.56
C PRO A 103 1.54 -15.76 0.51
N GLU A 104 0.83 -15.45 1.60
CA GLU A 104 -0.62 -15.56 1.70
C GLU A 104 -1.33 -14.59 0.76
N GLN A 105 -0.85 -13.36 0.67
CA GLN A 105 -1.38 -12.35 -0.24
C GLN A 105 -1.16 -12.75 -1.70
N LEU A 106 0.03 -13.23 -2.06
CA LEU A 106 0.31 -13.71 -3.42
C LEU A 106 -0.53 -14.94 -3.79
N ALA A 107 -0.73 -15.85 -2.84
CA ALA A 107 -1.59 -17.01 -3.04
C ALA A 107 -3.08 -16.59 -3.19
N TRP A 108 -3.52 -15.58 -2.45
CA TRP A 108 -4.85 -15.00 -2.60
C TRP A 108 -5.01 -14.33 -3.96
N LEU A 109 -4.05 -13.49 -4.37
CA LEU A 109 -4.05 -12.82 -5.67
C LEU A 109 -4.14 -13.80 -6.82
N ARG A 110 -3.42 -14.91 -6.75
CA ARG A 110 -3.49 -15.99 -7.75
C ARG A 110 -4.91 -16.54 -7.90
N ARG A 111 -5.59 -16.79 -6.78
CA ARG A 111 -6.98 -17.31 -6.80
C ARG A 111 -7.96 -16.27 -7.33
N ASP A 112 -7.80 -15.02 -6.94
CA ASP A 112 -8.63 -13.92 -7.41
C ASP A 112 -8.51 -13.76 -8.92
N LEU A 113 -7.31 -13.58 -9.43
CA LEU A 113 -7.04 -13.41 -10.86
C LEU A 113 -7.51 -14.59 -11.71
N ALA A 114 -7.54 -15.80 -11.16
CA ALA A 114 -8.04 -16.97 -11.89
C ALA A 114 -9.53 -16.85 -12.28
N THR A 115 -10.27 -16.03 -11.58
CA THR A 115 -11.72 -15.80 -11.82
C THR A 115 -12.02 -14.58 -12.66
N VAL A 116 -11.02 -13.73 -12.92
CA VAL A 116 -11.19 -12.47 -13.67
C VAL A 116 -11.10 -12.74 -15.17
N ASP A 117 -12.02 -12.20 -15.95
CA ASP A 117 -11.93 -12.25 -17.40
C ASP A 117 -10.70 -11.46 -17.90
N ALA A 118 -9.92 -12.06 -18.80
CA ALA A 118 -8.70 -11.44 -19.32
C ALA A 118 -8.93 -10.16 -20.16
N SER A 119 -10.16 -9.92 -20.59
CA SER A 119 -10.54 -8.70 -21.30
C SER A 119 -10.77 -7.50 -20.39
N LYS A 120 -10.89 -7.71 -19.06
CA LYS A 120 -11.10 -6.62 -18.12
C LYS A 120 -9.84 -5.75 -17.98
N THR A 121 -10.07 -4.47 -17.79
CA THR A 121 -9.02 -3.56 -17.29
C THR A 121 -8.70 -3.92 -15.85
N VAL A 122 -7.42 -4.09 -15.53
CA VAL A 122 -6.98 -4.43 -14.18
C VAL A 122 -6.20 -3.27 -13.57
N CYS A 123 -6.61 -2.88 -12.37
CA CYS A 123 -5.96 -1.85 -11.57
C CYS A 123 -5.47 -2.46 -10.24
N LEU A 124 -4.16 -2.35 -9.98
CA LEU A 124 -3.53 -2.75 -8.72
C LEU A 124 -3.21 -1.51 -7.90
N CYS A 125 -3.78 -1.41 -6.70
CA CYS A 125 -3.50 -0.34 -5.76
C CYS A 125 -2.60 -0.84 -4.64
N THR A 126 -1.48 -0.16 -4.41
CA THR A 126 -0.50 -0.45 -3.35
C THR A 126 -0.04 0.84 -2.69
N HIS A 127 0.45 0.77 -1.44
CA HIS A 127 1.00 1.97 -0.82
C HIS A 127 2.38 2.32 -1.39
N CYS A 128 3.32 1.37 -1.41
CA CYS A 128 4.65 1.59 -1.96
C CYS A 128 4.69 1.29 -3.46
N PRO A 129 5.43 2.09 -4.25
CA PRO A 129 5.69 1.80 -5.65
C PRO A 129 6.33 0.43 -5.87
N VAL A 130 5.92 -0.25 -6.92
CA VAL A 130 6.48 -1.55 -7.34
C VAL A 130 7.70 -1.35 -8.23
N PHE A 131 7.61 -0.41 -9.17
CA PHE A 131 8.65 -0.10 -10.15
C PHE A 131 9.36 1.20 -9.81
N PHE A 132 10.39 1.49 -10.51
CA PHE A 132 11.38 2.53 -10.42
C PHE A 132 11.05 3.71 -9.47
N ASP A 133 12.00 3.98 -8.58
CA ASP A 133 12.18 5.27 -7.92
C ASP A 133 13.67 5.63 -8.00
N ARG A 134 13.98 6.89 -8.31
CA ARG A 134 15.37 7.41 -8.40
C ARG A 134 16.20 7.06 -7.15
N ASP A 135 15.57 7.12 -6.00
CA ASP A 135 16.23 6.87 -4.73
C ASP A 135 16.26 5.39 -4.34
N ARG A 136 15.56 4.52 -5.04
CA ARG A 136 15.35 3.10 -4.72
C ARG A 136 14.82 2.82 -3.31
N ARG A 137 14.44 3.87 -2.56
CA ARG A 137 14.00 3.76 -1.17
C ARG A 137 12.56 3.34 -1.03
N THR A 138 11.77 3.58 -2.05
CA THR A 138 10.32 3.32 -2.06
C THR A 138 9.93 2.05 -2.78
N LEU A 139 10.85 1.39 -3.48
CA LEU A 139 10.63 0.15 -4.22
C LEU A 139 10.42 -1.04 -3.29
N LEU A 140 9.87 -2.12 -3.81
CA LEU A 140 9.79 -3.38 -3.10
C LEU A 140 11.16 -3.80 -2.54
N THR A 141 11.19 -4.29 -1.32
CA THR A 141 12.41 -4.75 -0.64
C THR A 141 12.98 -5.99 -1.35
N ASP A 142 12.11 -6.92 -1.70
CA ASP A 142 12.46 -8.09 -2.51
C ASP A 142 12.02 -7.91 -3.96
N ARG A 143 12.97 -7.65 -4.83
CA ARG A 143 12.72 -7.42 -6.26
C ARG A 143 12.24 -8.67 -7.00
N SER A 144 12.49 -9.87 -6.48
CA SER A 144 11.98 -11.10 -7.09
C SER A 144 10.46 -11.19 -7.07
N GLN A 145 9.81 -10.42 -6.21
CA GLN A 145 8.34 -10.31 -6.20
C GLN A 145 7.78 -9.64 -7.45
N VAL A 146 8.57 -8.83 -8.16
CA VAL A 146 8.15 -8.23 -9.43
C VAL A 146 7.96 -9.33 -10.48
N ASP A 147 8.88 -10.29 -10.55
CA ASP A 147 8.74 -11.46 -11.44
C ASP A 147 7.50 -12.30 -11.07
N SER A 148 7.24 -12.42 -9.76
CA SER A 148 6.06 -13.12 -9.27
C SER A 148 4.76 -12.41 -9.68
N LEU A 149 4.73 -11.08 -9.61
CA LEU A 149 3.60 -10.28 -10.07
C LEU A 149 3.43 -10.41 -11.58
N ASP A 150 4.51 -10.28 -12.36
CA ASP A 150 4.44 -10.41 -13.82
C ASP A 150 3.88 -11.78 -14.24
N ALA A 151 4.33 -12.84 -13.59
CA ALA A 151 3.80 -14.19 -13.83
C ALA A 151 2.32 -14.31 -13.49
N LEU A 152 1.86 -13.69 -12.37
CA LEU A 152 0.46 -13.71 -11.95
C LEU A 152 -0.44 -12.93 -12.92
N PHE A 153 0.05 -11.81 -13.43
CA PHE A 153 -0.70 -10.97 -14.36
C PHE A 153 -0.50 -11.35 -15.84
N SER A 154 0.20 -12.43 -16.15
CA SER A 154 0.63 -12.78 -17.51
C SER A 154 -0.50 -12.90 -18.54
N ARG A 155 -1.73 -13.21 -18.11
CA ARG A 155 -2.91 -13.30 -18.98
C ARG A 155 -3.56 -11.97 -19.35
N PHE A 156 -3.16 -10.87 -18.68
CA PHE A 156 -3.69 -9.53 -18.94
C PHE A 156 -2.71 -8.75 -19.81
N GLU A 157 -3.23 -8.06 -20.81
CA GLU A 157 -2.40 -7.28 -21.72
C GLU A 157 -1.76 -6.09 -21.01
N ARG A 158 -2.54 -5.44 -20.13
CA ARG A 158 -2.09 -4.25 -19.40
C ARG A 158 -2.64 -4.23 -17.98
N VAL A 159 -1.82 -3.76 -17.05
CA VAL A 159 -2.16 -3.58 -15.63
C VAL A 159 -1.74 -2.18 -15.20
N HIS A 160 -2.68 -1.42 -14.65
CA HIS A 160 -2.42 -0.10 -14.10
C HIS A 160 -2.13 -0.20 -12.61
N ILE A 161 -0.97 0.32 -12.16
CA ILE A 161 -0.60 0.33 -10.75
C ILE A 161 -0.73 1.75 -10.22
N PHE A 162 -1.50 1.92 -9.15
CA PHE A 162 -1.62 3.17 -8.41
C PHE A 162 -0.94 3.04 -7.06
N SER A 163 -0.02 3.95 -6.75
CA SER A 163 0.71 3.93 -5.48
C SER A 163 0.94 5.34 -4.94
N GLY A 164 1.34 5.44 -3.68
CA GLY A 164 1.68 6.68 -2.99
C GLY A 164 3.10 6.64 -2.44
N HIS A 165 3.24 6.83 -1.11
CA HIS A 165 4.46 6.69 -0.33
C HIS A 165 5.60 7.66 -0.68
N ALA A 166 5.87 7.88 -1.96
CA ALA A 166 6.97 8.74 -2.43
C ALA A 166 6.65 10.23 -2.33
N HIS A 167 5.39 10.61 -2.04
CA HIS A 167 4.92 11.99 -1.93
C HIS A 167 5.25 12.84 -3.15
N ARG A 168 5.18 12.28 -4.33
CA ARG A 168 5.42 12.97 -5.61
C ARG A 168 4.57 12.37 -6.71
N THR A 169 4.37 13.12 -7.77
CA THR A 169 3.74 12.60 -8.99
C THR A 169 4.79 11.96 -9.88
N LEU A 170 4.58 10.72 -10.27
CA LEU A 170 5.48 9.98 -11.15
C LEU A 170 4.68 9.00 -12.01
N TYR A 171 4.95 8.98 -13.30
CA TYR A 171 4.55 7.89 -14.18
C TYR A 171 5.78 7.05 -14.54
N THR A 172 5.63 5.74 -14.48
CA THR A 172 6.72 4.80 -14.78
C THR A 172 6.20 3.64 -15.62
N GLN A 173 6.93 3.35 -16.68
CA GLN A 173 6.83 2.12 -17.45
C GLN A 173 8.21 1.48 -17.49
N ASP A 174 8.30 0.22 -17.07
CA ASP A 174 9.57 -0.51 -17.04
C ASP A 174 9.70 -1.35 -18.31
N ALA A 175 10.84 -1.24 -19.00
CA ALA A 175 11.07 -1.93 -20.27
C ALA A 175 11.10 -3.46 -20.15
N ASP A 176 11.49 -3.98 -18.97
CA ASP A 176 11.52 -5.43 -18.70
C ASP A 176 10.12 -5.96 -18.34
N TYR A 177 9.19 -5.07 -17.95
CA TYR A 177 7.83 -5.41 -17.54
C TYR A 177 6.79 -4.52 -18.25
N PRO A 178 6.71 -4.56 -19.58
CA PRO A 178 5.96 -3.59 -20.39
C PRO A 178 4.44 -3.64 -20.21
N ARG A 179 3.90 -4.65 -19.54
CA ARG A 179 2.47 -4.74 -19.22
C ARG A 179 2.03 -3.79 -18.12
N PHE A 180 2.95 -3.27 -17.29
CA PHE A 180 2.62 -2.45 -16.15
C PHE A 180 2.81 -0.97 -16.45
N ASP A 181 1.75 -0.21 -16.21
CA ASP A 181 1.78 1.26 -16.15
C ASP A 181 1.65 1.68 -14.70
N GLN A 182 2.66 2.29 -14.11
CA GLN A 182 2.62 2.71 -12.73
C GLN A 182 2.45 4.23 -12.61
N TYR A 183 1.50 4.62 -11.78
CA TYR A 183 1.20 5.99 -11.39
C TYR A 183 1.45 6.16 -9.90
N VAL A 184 2.44 6.97 -9.53
CA VAL A 184 2.68 7.36 -8.15
C VAL A 184 1.96 8.67 -7.90
N LEU A 185 1.15 8.71 -6.85
CA LEU A 185 0.31 9.85 -6.52
C LEU A 185 0.91 10.63 -5.34
N PRO A 186 0.79 11.96 -5.32
CA PRO A 186 1.24 12.79 -4.21
C PRO A 186 0.33 12.61 -2.98
N ALA A 187 0.82 13.02 -1.82
CA ALA A 187 0.02 13.07 -0.61
C ALA A 187 -1.04 14.18 -0.71
N THR A 188 -2.30 13.84 -0.48
CA THR A 188 -3.40 14.83 -0.51
C THR A 188 -3.37 15.82 0.66
N SER A 189 -2.74 15.42 1.78
CA SER A 189 -2.61 16.28 2.96
C SER A 189 -1.64 17.45 2.79
N GLY A 190 -0.82 17.47 1.76
CA GLY A 190 0.24 18.46 1.58
C GLY A 190 1.43 18.28 2.53
N ASP A 191 1.36 17.33 3.46
CA ASP A 191 2.45 17.07 4.37
C ASP A 191 3.65 16.44 3.64
N MET A 192 4.86 16.93 3.95
CA MET A 192 6.10 16.54 3.31
C MET A 192 6.17 16.77 1.78
N TRP A 193 5.35 17.61 1.24
CA TRP A 193 5.51 18.07 -0.13
C TRP A 193 6.79 18.88 -0.24
N VAL A 194 7.65 18.48 -1.18
CA VAL A 194 8.82 19.28 -1.51
C VAL A 194 8.34 20.46 -2.36
N ALA A 195 8.38 21.63 -1.78
CA ALA A 195 7.64 22.84 -2.13
C ALA A 195 7.79 23.39 -3.58
N ASN A 196 8.49 22.76 -4.49
CA ASN A 196 8.76 23.38 -5.77
C ASN A 196 8.50 22.54 -7.03
N ASN A 197 8.11 21.28 -6.94
CA ASN A 197 8.05 20.44 -8.14
C ASN A 197 6.75 19.67 -8.35
N ASP A 198 5.85 19.62 -7.37
CA ASP A 198 4.71 18.70 -7.43
C ASP A 198 3.48 19.27 -8.15
N PHE A 199 3.52 20.55 -8.53
CA PHE A 199 2.43 21.24 -9.24
C PHE A 199 2.79 21.68 -10.65
N GLN A 200 3.93 21.26 -11.20
CA GLN A 200 4.25 21.48 -12.60
C GLN A 200 3.89 20.21 -13.39
N ALA A 201 2.63 20.08 -13.70
CA ALA A 201 2.14 19.21 -14.77
C ALA A 201 1.63 20.08 -15.90
#